data_5faf8fe7b31628a076512bd360fef7b8
#
_entry.id   5faf8fe7b31628a076512bd360fef7b8
#
_cell.length_a   1.000
_cell.length_b   1.000
_cell.length_c   1.000
_cell.angle_alpha   90.00
_cell.angle_beta   90.00
_cell.angle_gamma   90.00
#
_symmetry.space_group_name_H-M   'P 1'
#
loop_
_entity.id
_entity.type
_entity.pdbx_description
1 polymer ?
#
loop_
_entity_poly.entity_id
_entity_poly.type
_entity_poly.pdbx_seq_one_letter_code
_entity_poly.pdbx_strand_id
1 'polypeptide(L)' 'VTTQKLTKTDHSGLNNLINAAFEGVINGSLSQVSAMNSLAHVVAAIDIGNYDEARKWFQNPSLLDENEKLTNP' A
#
# COMPACT_ATOMS: atom_id res chain seq x y z
N VAL A 1 -17.52 -4.92 -19.75
CA VAL A 1 -16.14 -4.59 -19.45
C VAL A 1 -15.57 -5.61 -18.50
N THR A 2 -14.48 -6.17 -18.89
CA THR A 2 -13.81 -7.16 -18.08
C THR A 2 -13.03 -6.46 -16.98
N THR A 3 -13.26 -6.87 -15.76
CA THR A 3 -12.45 -6.42 -14.67
C THR A 3 -11.03 -6.92 -14.88
N GLN A 4 -10.08 -6.03 -14.96
CA GLN A 4 -8.70 -6.41 -15.17
C GLN A 4 -8.15 -6.99 -13.88
N LYS A 5 -7.70 -8.23 -13.96
CA LYS A 5 -7.03 -8.84 -12.82
C LYS A 5 -5.67 -8.17 -12.63
N LEU A 6 -5.13 -8.30 -11.44
CA LEU A 6 -3.79 -7.81 -11.16
C LEU A 6 -2.79 -8.55 -12.04
N THR A 7 -1.90 -7.81 -12.65
CA THR A 7 -0.87 -8.35 -13.51
C THR A 7 0.35 -8.75 -12.69
N LYS A 8 1.32 -9.38 -13.34
CA LYS A 8 2.59 -9.72 -12.71
C LYS A 8 3.31 -8.46 -12.21
N THR A 9 3.22 -7.38 -12.98
CA THR A 9 3.79 -6.09 -12.58
C THR A 9 3.11 -5.57 -11.33
N ASP A 10 1.79 -5.74 -11.24
CA ASP A 10 1.03 -5.31 -10.06
C ASP A 10 1.44 -6.11 -8.83
N HIS A 11 1.65 -7.41 -8.97
CA HIS A 11 2.13 -8.25 -7.86
C HIS A 11 3.51 -7.82 -7.38
N SER A 12 4.40 -7.47 -8.32
CA SER A 12 5.72 -6.96 -7.96
C SER A 12 5.60 -5.62 -7.21
N GLY A 13 4.68 -4.77 -7.67
CA GLY A 13 4.42 -3.49 -7.00
C GLY A 13 3.90 -3.69 -5.59
N LEU A 14 3.01 -4.66 -5.40
CA LEU A 14 2.50 -5.00 -4.08
C LEU A 14 3.62 -5.49 -3.16
N ASN A 15 4.49 -6.36 -3.66
CA ASN A 15 5.63 -6.84 -2.88
C ASN A 15 6.54 -5.68 -2.46
N ASN A 16 6.78 -4.75 -3.37
CA ASN A 16 7.60 -3.58 -3.07
C ASN A 16 6.95 -2.70 -2.01
N LEU A 17 5.63 -2.54 -2.08
CA LEU A 17 4.88 -1.77 -1.10
C LEU A 17 4.98 -2.41 0.28
N ILE A 18 4.80 -3.73 0.35
CA ILE A 18 4.90 -4.48 1.61
C ILE A 18 6.31 -4.34 2.20
N ASN A 19 7.34 -4.48 1.36
CA ASN A 19 8.72 -4.31 1.82
C ASN A 19 8.97 -2.91 2.34
N ALA A 20 8.44 -1.90 1.66
CA ALA A 20 8.60 -0.51 2.09
C ALA A 20 7.93 -0.30 3.46
N ALA A 21 6.77 -0.91 3.68
CA ALA A 21 6.07 -0.82 4.95
C ALA A 21 6.87 -1.47 6.08
N PHE A 22 7.42 -2.66 5.84
CA PHE A 22 8.23 -3.35 6.83
C PHE A 22 9.50 -2.57 7.15
N GLU A 23 10.19 -2.07 6.14
CA GLU A 23 11.41 -1.31 6.36
C GLU A 23 11.12 -0.01 7.12
N GLY A 24 10.01 0.64 6.81
CA GLY A 24 9.59 1.84 7.52
C GLY A 24 9.36 1.57 9.00
N VAL A 25 8.73 0.44 9.33
CA VAL A 25 8.51 0.06 10.73
C VAL A 25 9.83 -0.27 11.41
N ILE A 26 10.70 -1.02 10.73
CA ILE A 26 11.98 -1.43 11.30
C ILE A 26 12.87 -0.23 11.61
N ASN A 27 12.95 0.73 10.69
CA ASN A 27 13.82 1.90 10.87
C ASN A 27 13.15 3.04 11.65
N GLY A 28 11.89 2.87 12.04
CA GLY A 28 11.18 3.82 12.87
C GLY A 28 10.53 4.98 12.14
N SER A 29 10.55 4.99 10.80
CA SER A 29 9.90 6.07 10.04
C SER A 29 8.38 5.89 9.95
N LEU A 30 7.88 4.67 10.18
CA LEU A 30 6.45 4.37 10.19
C LEU A 30 6.09 3.68 11.49
N SER A 31 4.91 4.03 12.05
CA SER A 31 4.36 3.25 13.14
C SER A 31 3.76 1.96 12.58
N GLN A 32 3.74 0.92 13.40
CA GLN A 32 3.15 -0.35 13.02
C GLN A 32 1.67 -0.17 12.67
N VAL A 33 0.94 0.62 13.44
CA VAL A 33 -0.48 0.86 13.21
C VAL A 33 -0.71 1.54 11.86
N SER A 34 0.09 2.55 11.57
CA SER A 34 -0.03 3.28 10.29
C SER A 34 0.27 2.37 9.11
N ALA A 35 1.32 1.56 9.21
CA ALA A 35 1.68 0.62 8.15
C ALA A 35 0.56 -0.40 7.93
N MET A 36 0.01 -0.95 9.00
CA MET A 36 -1.09 -1.90 8.92
C MET A 36 -2.34 -1.28 8.29
N ASN A 37 -2.68 -0.05 8.69
CA ASN A 37 -3.84 0.64 8.13
C ASN A 37 -3.69 0.88 6.64
N SER A 38 -2.50 1.27 6.21
CA SER A 38 -2.23 1.51 4.79
C SER A 38 -2.35 0.22 3.98
N LEU A 39 -1.77 -0.87 4.47
CA LEU A 39 -1.85 -2.16 3.78
C LEU A 39 -3.29 -2.67 3.76
N ALA A 40 -4.03 -2.49 4.85
CA ALA A 40 -5.44 -2.89 4.91
C ALA A 40 -6.27 -2.11 3.89
N HIS A 41 -5.96 -0.82 3.71
CA HIS A 41 -6.64 0.00 2.71
C HIS A 41 -6.42 -0.57 1.30
N VAL A 42 -5.18 -0.94 0.98
CA VAL A 42 -4.84 -1.52 -0.32
C VAL A 42 -5.54 -2.85 -0.52
N VAL A 43 -5.54 -3.71 0.50
CA VAL A 43 -6.23 -5.00 0.44
C VAL A 43 -7.73 -4.80 0.21
N ALA A 44 -8.34 -3.84 0.92
CA ALA A 44 -9.76 -3.55 0.75
C ALA A 44 -10.06 -3.05 -0.67
N ALA A 45 -9.17 -2.22 -1.23
CA ALA A 45 -9.33 -1.73 -2.59
C ALA A 45 -9.32 -2.89 -3.59
N ILE A 46 -8.41 -3.83 -3.42
CA ILE A 46 -8.33 -5.01 -4.27
C ILE A 46 -9.60 -5.86 -4.13
N ASP A 47 -10.08 -6.03 -2.91
CA ASP A 47 -11.23 -6.88 -2.62
C ASP A 47 -12.50 -6.37 -3.31
N ILE A 48 -12.68 -5.05 -3.37
CA ILE A 48 -13.84 -4.47 -4.04
C ILE A 48 -13.61 -4.22 -5.53
N GLY A 49 -12.46 -4.62 -6.06
CA GLY A 49 -12.13 -4.47 -7.46
C GLY A 49 -11.64 -3.09 -7.85
N ASN A 50 -11.30 -2.24 -6.89
CA ASN A 50 -10.77 -0.91 -7.18
C ASN A 50 -9.25 -0.99 -7.39
N TYR A 51 -8.88 -1.59 -8.51
CA TYR A 51 -7.47 -1.85 -8.82
C TYR A 51 -6.69 -0.57 -9.10
N ASP A 52 -7.36 0.47 -9.58
CA ASP A 52 -6.70 1.75 -9.82
C ASP A 52 -6.17 2.36 -8.52
N GLU A 53 -6.96 2.27 -7.46
CA GLU A 53 -6.52 2.73 -6.14
C GLU A 53 -5.34 1.91 -5.65
N ALA A 54 -5.41 0.58 -5.80
CA ALA A 54 -4.31 -0.30 -5.38
C ALA A 54 -3.03 0.03 -6.16
N ARG A 55 -3.15 0.20 -7.49
CA ARG A 55 -2.00 0.53 -8.33
C ARG A 55 -1.37 1.86 -7.97
N LYS A 56 -2.17 2.81 -7.55
CA LYS A 56 -1.68 4.11 -7.08
C LYS A 56 -0.67 3.91 -5.95
N TRP A 57 -0.99 3.01 -5.00
CA TRP A 57 -0.09 2.70 -3.89
C TRP A 57 1.12 1.90 -4.35
N PHE A 58 0.93 0.95 -5.28
CA PHE A 58 2.04 0.16 -5.80
C PHE A 58 3.10 1.04 -6.47
N GLN A 59 2.64 2.07 -7.17
CA GLN A 59 3.53 2.94 -7.92
C GLN A 59 4.13 4.05 -7.07
N ASN A 60 3.54 4.31 -5.91
CA ASN A 60 3.94 5.41 -5.03
C ASN A 60 4.03 4.94 -3.58
N PRO A 61 5.03 4.14 -3.23
CA PRO A 61 5.19 3.69 -1.83
C PRO A 61 5.34 4.84 -0.84
N SER A 62 5.73 6.03 -1.31
CA SER A 62 5.83 7.21 -0.45
C SER A 62 4.48 7.60 0.16
N LEU A 63 3.36 7.08 -0.36
CA LEU A 63 2.05 7.30 0.25
C LEU A 63 2.00 6.74 1.67
N LEU A 64 2.83 5.75 1.98
CA LEU A 64 2.95 5.24 3.35
C LEU A 64 3.38 6.33 4.31
N ASP A 65 4.37 7.13 3.91
CA ASP A 65 4.86 8.22 4.73
C ASP A 65 3.82 9.32 4.90
N GLU A 66 3.08 9.62 3.84
CA GLU A 66 2.02 10.61 3.90
C GLU A 66 0.90 10.16 4.82
N ASN A 67 0.54 8.87 4.76
CA ASN A 67 -0.49 8.33 5.64
C ASN A 67 -0.03 8.33 7.10
N GLU A 68 1.26 8.13 7.34
CA GLU A 68 1.83 8.22 8.69
C GLU A 68 1.62 9.62 9.27
N LYS A 69 1.85 10.65 8.47
CA LYS A 69 1.66 12.04 8.91
C LYS A 69 0.22 12.34 9.26
N LEU A 70 -0.73 11.72 8.54
CA LEU A 70 -2.15 11.90 8.83
C LEU A 70 -2.58 11.14 10.08
N THR A 71 -1.94 10.01 10.35
CA THR A 71 -2.26 9.15 11.49
C THR A 71 -1.64 9.66 12.78
N ASN A 72 -0.45 10.24 12.70
CA ASN A 72 0.28 10.77 13.85
C ASN A 72 0.44 12.29 13.69
N PRO A 73 -0.52 13.05 14.17
CA PRO A 73 -0.45 14.50 14.11
C PRO A 73 0.66 15.08 14.99
#